data_a5a20c36f0c0aff80649df7050d4347c
#
_entry.id   a5a20c36f0c0aff80649df7050d4347c
#
_cell.length_a   1.000
_cell.length_b   1.000
_cell.length_c   1.000
_cell.angle_alpha   90.00
_cell.angle_beta   90.00
_cell.angle_gamma   90.00
#
_symmetry.space_group_name_H-M   'P 1'
#
loop_
_entity.id
_entity.type
_entity.pdbx_description
1 polymer ?
#
loop_
_entity_poly.entity_id
_entity_poly.type
_entity_poly.pdbx_seq_one_letter_code
_entity_poly.pdbx_strand_id
1 'polypeptide(L)'
;MEFDSGRLDVYKMERRLLSKSKYMTGLQCPRLIWIQFHESAKIPEIDSVTQHVFDQGHLVGELAKKLFPEGIDILTENFMGNISNTMNLLESRKPLFEAGIRVRNLYSRVDILHPIAEDEWDIVEVKSSTGVKDVYINDVAFQRYCCSQLGLNIRKCSLVLINNQYVKDGEINPEGFFNIHDVTDQVEEASVGIQDKIDDIQEVISRESCPEMIIGPHCWNPYECPLTDCWDSLPEHNVFSLYYGGKKSFAMYDSGILTVGEIPDDYKLNDKQCIQQACVVDGEPHVDKEAIQDFLSSLQYPLYYFDFETIGPAVPLFDGVRPYQNIPFQFSLHVVKDEGSDPEHFSFLASGTDDPRPAILAELEKVLGNSGSIVVYNQGFEEGILKELARAFPEYDNWVNHVRDRMVDLLQPFRNFHYYHPAQKGSASLKAVLPAITGRGYEDLDISDGQLASITFLAATYGDMPGDEKVKVMSDLEQYCGRDTEGMIWIVERLREQCD
;
A
#
# COMPACT_ATOMS: atom_id res chain seq x y z
N MET A 1 4.75 -49.97 -25.05
CA MET A 1 4.50 -48.54 -24.80
C MET A 1 4.39 -48.34 -23.32
N GLU A 2 5.55 -48.23 -22.65
CA GLU A 2 5.62 -47.86 -21.25
C GLU A 2 5.39 -46.34 -21.16
N PHE A 3 4.22 -45.92 -20.71
CA PHE A 3 3.91 -44.54 -20.44
C PHE A 3 4.66 -44.12 -19.18
N ASP A 4 5.46 -43.11 -19.33
CA ASP A 4 6.33 -42.41 -18.43
C ASP A 4 5.62 -42.05 -17.10
N SER A 5 5.54 -43.04 -16.18
CA SER A 5 5.00 -42.83 -14.81
C SER A 5 5.80 -41.80 -14.02
N GLY A 6 7.08 -41.61 -14.33
CA GLY A 6 7.94 -40.64 -13.68
C GLY A 6 7.57 -39.18 -13.98
N ARG A 7 7.11 -38.86 -15.21
CA ARG A 7 6.67 -37.51 -15.58
C ARG A 7 5.33 -37.13 -14.91
N LEU A 8 4.40 -38.07 -14.76
CA LEU A 8 3.15 -37.85 -14.07
C LEU A 8 3.34 -37.65 -12.55
N ASP A 9 4.29 -38.33 -11.94
CA ASP A 9 4.60 -38.18 -10.52
C ASP A 9 5.33 -36.87 -10.23
N VAL A 10 6.21 -36.40 -11.11
CA VAL A 10 6.85 -35.09 -11.02
C VAL A 10 5.80 -33.96 -11.16
N TYR A 11 4.87 -34.06 -12.11
CA TYR A 11 3.77 -33.08 -12.26
C TYR A 11 2.78 -33.11 -11.08
N LYS A 12 2.49 -34.27 -10.49
CA LYS A 12 1.66 -34.38 -9.29
C LYS A 12 2.36 -33.88 -8.05
N MET A 13 3.68 -34.08 -7.93
CA MET A 13 4.49 -33.54 -6.82
C MET A 13 4.63 -32.01 -6.90
N GLU A 14 4.82 -31.44 -8.10
CA GLU A 14 4.88 -29.98 -8.28
C GLU A 14 3.55 -29.30 -7.92
N ARG A 15 2.40 -29.92 -8.21
CA ARG A 15 1.09 -29.40 -7.82
C ARG A 15 0.86 -29.31 -6.29
N ARG A 16 1.61 -30.05 -5.48
CA ARG A 16 1.49 -30.07 -4.01
C ARG A 16 2.69 -29.43 -3.30
N LEU A 17 3.59 -28.80 -4.04
CA LEU A 17 4.75 -28.15 -3.46
C LEU A 17 4.32 -26.93 -2.63
N LEU A 18 4.59 -26.96 -1.33
CA LEU A 18 4.36 -25.84 -0.43
C LEU A 18 5.61 -24.96 -0.43
N SER A 19 5.52 -23.85 -1.17
CA SER A 19 6.55 -22.82 -1.16
C SER A 19 6.41 -21.89 0.05
N LYS A 20 7.45 -21.12 0.36
CA LYS A 20 7.46 -20.07 1.37
C LYS A 20 6.21 -19.16 1.27
N SER A 21 5.92 -18.61 0.10
CA SER A 21 4.73 -17.76 -0.10
C SER A 21 3.41 -18.50 0.12
N LYS A 22 3.31 -19.75 -0.35
CA LYS A 22 2.12 -20.59 -0.13
C LYS A 22 1.93 -20.96 1.36
N TYR A 23 3.02 -21.20 2.09
CA TYR A 23 2.95 -21.40 3.54
C TYR A 23 2.37 -20.15 4.22
N MET A 24 2.84 -18.95 3.86
CA MET A 24 2.30 -17.70 4.39
C MET A 24 0.81 -17.52 4.05
N THR A 25 0.40 -17.84 2.82
CA THR A 25 -1.01 -17.84 2.43
C THR A 25 -1.84 -18.83 3.26
N GLY A 26 -1.29 -20.03 3.53
CA GLY A 26 -1.97 -21.04 4.35
C GLY A 26 -2.13 -20.63 5.81
N LEU A 27 -1.16 -19.90 6.37
CA LEU A 27 -1.29 -19.30 7.70
C LEU A 27 -2.36 -18.21 7.75
N GLN A 28 -2.52 -17.46 6.66
CA GLN A 28 -3.51 -16.39 6.57
C GLN A 28 -4.93 -16.93 6.41
N CYS A 29 -5.16 -17.80 5.44
CA CYS A 29 -6.51 -18.26 5.12
C CYS A 29 -6.51 -19.67 4.49
N PRO A 30 -7.14 -20.67 5.15
CA PRO A 30 -7.32 -22.01 4.60
C PRO A 30 -8.06 -22.03 3.26
N ARG A 31 -9.05 -21.14 3.05
CA ARG A 31 -9.79 -21.04 1.79
C ARG A 31 -8.90 -20.54 0.67
N LEU A 32 -8.12 -19.49 0.91
CA LEU A 32 -7.25 -18.90 -0.09
C LEU A 32 -6.18 -19.89 -0.57
N ILE A 33 -5.51 -20.60 0.37
CA ILE A 33 -4.51 -21.60 -0.02
C ILE A 33 -5.13 -22.78 -0.79
N TRP A 34 -6.33 -23.21 -0.42
CA TRP A 34 -7.04 -24.25 -1.16
C TRP A 34 -7.33 -23.80 -2.61
N ILE A 35 -7.84 -22.57 -2.79
CA ILE A 35 -8.12 -21.97 -4.11
C ILE A 35 -6.84 -21.84 -4.95
N GLN A 36 -5.71 -21.47 -4.35
CA GLN A 36 -4.43 -21.41 -5.05
C GLN A 36 -4.00 -22.76 -5.66
N PHE A 37 -4.38 -23.86 -5.04
CA PHE A 37 -4.01 -25.20 -5.52
C PHE A 37 -5.04 -25.84 -6.46
N HIS A 38 -6.32 -25.52 -6.29
CA HIS A 38 -7.41 -26.21 -6.99
C HIS A 38 -8.13 -25.34 -8.03
N GLU A 39 -8.20 -24.04 -7.80
CA GLU A 39 -9.00 -23.10 -8.60
C GLU A 39 -8.25 -21.80 -8.83
N SER A 40 -6.96 -21.86 -9.14
CA SER A 40 -6.07 -20.69 -9.25
C SER A 40 -6.57 -19.60 -10.21
N ALA A 41 -7.41 -19.95 -11.17
CA ALA A 41 -8.07 -19.00 -12.08
C ALA A 41 -9.06 -18.04 -11.37
N LYS A 42 -9.46 -18.32 -10.12
CA LYS A 42 -10.28 -17.43 -9.30
C LYS A 42 -9.48 -16.31 -8.62
N ILE A 43 -8.16 -16.44 -8.59
CA ILE A 43 -7.29 -15.39 -8.04
C ILE A 43 -7.10 -14.35 -9.13
N PRO A 44 -7.40 -13.07 -8.87
CA PRO A 44 -7.19 -12.00 -9.83
C PRO A 44 -5.73 -11.94 -10.31
N GLU A 45 -5.52 -11.48 -11.53
CA GLU A 45 -4.18 -11.14 -12.00
C GLU A 45 -3.58 -10.01 -11.14
N ILE A 46 -2.26 -10.01 -11.05
CA ILE A 46 -1.54 -8.98 -10.30
C ILE A 46 -1.75 -7.64 -11.00
N ASP A 47 -2.27 -6.67 -10.27
CA ASP A 47 -2.43 -5.31 -10.78
C ASP A 47 -1.10 -4.55 -10.84
N SER A 48 -1.10 -3.39 -11.50
CA SER A 48 0.10 -2.57 -11.67
C SER A 48 0.67 -2.06 -10.34
N VAL A 49 -0.19 -1.86 -9.34
CA VAL A 49 0.20 -1.42 -7.99
C VAL A 49 0.99 -2.51 -7.28
N THR A 50 0.46 -3.71 -7.27
CA THR A 50 1.12 -4.89 -6.68
C THR A 50 2.42 -5.22 -7.42
N GLN A 51 2.42 -5.13 -8.77
CA GLN A 51 3.62 -5.33 -9.57
C GLN A 51 4.71 -4.31 -9.19
N HIS A 52 4.37 -3.03 -9.06
CA HIS A 52 5.32 -2.00 -8.63
C HIS A 52 5.94 -2.30 -7.26
N VAL A 53 5.13 -2.78 -6.31
CA VAL A 53 5.65 -3.19 -4.98
C VAL A 53 6.68 -4.31 -5.11
N PHE A 54 6.46 -5.28 -6.00
CA PHE A 54 7.44 -6.34 -6.28
C PHE A 54 8.71 -5.81 -6.94
N ASP A 55 8.58 -4.89 -7.89
CA ASP A 55 9.73 -4.28 -8.58
C ASP A 55 10.59 -3.46 -7.60
N GLN A 56 9.97 -2.70 -6.69
CA GLN A 56 10.67 -2.02 -5.59
C GLN A 56 11.38 -3.04 -4.66
N GLY A 57 10.71 -4.16 -4.36
CA GLY A 57 11.32 -5.26 -3.59
C GLY A 57 12.57 -5.84 -4.26
N HIS A 58 12.52 -6.08 -5.56
CA HIS A 58 13.67 -6.55 -6.35
C HIS A 58 14.83 -5.55 -6.33
N LEU A 59 14.54 -4.25 -6.53
CA LEU A 59 15.56 -3.18 -6.45
C LEU A 59 16.27 -3.16 -5.10
N VAL A 60 15.51 -3.27 -4.02
CA VAL A 60 16.03 -3.31 -2.64
C VAL A 60 16.86 -4.59 -2.42
N GLY A 61 16.40 -5.74 -2.95
CA GLY A 61 17.16 -7.00 -2.91
C GLY A 61 18.52 -6.89 -3.61
N GLU A 62 18.58 -6.32 -4.81
CA GLU A 62 19.83 -6.09 -5.55
C GLU A 62 20.80 -5.16 -4.80
N LEU A 63 20.29 -4.14 -4.10
CA LEU A 63 21.11 -3.28 -3.25
C LEU A 63 21.65 -4.03 -2.03
N ALA A 64 20.84 -4.90 -1.41
CA ALA A 64 21.25 -5.67 -0.25
C ALA A 64 22.35 -6.69 -0.56
N LYS A 65 22.39 -7.26 -1.78
CA LYS A 65 23.48 -8.14 -2.24
C LYS A 65 24.85 -7.46 -2.14
N LYS A 66 24.93 -6.15 -2.31
CA LYS A 66 26.17 -5.36 -2.21
C LYS A 66 26.77 -5.36 -0.81
N LEU A 67 26.02 -5.73 0.24
CA LEU A 67 26.55 -5.98 1.59
C LEU A 67 27.41 -7.24 1.67
N PHE A 68 27.33 -8.11 0.65
CA PHE A 68 28.04 -9.40 0.58
C PHE A 68 28.77 -9.53 -0.77
N PRO A 69 29.85 -8.76 -1.00
CA PRO A 69 30.46 -8.58 -2.33
C PRO A 69 31.04 -9.86 -2.94
N GLU A 70 31.30 -10.92 -2.15
CA GLU A 70 31.78 -12.21 -2.65
C GLU A 70 30.65 -13.22 -2.93
N GLY A 71 29.38 -12.77 -2.80
CA GLY A 71 28.21 -13.61 -2.96
C GLY A 71 28.03 -14.09 -4.41
N ILE A 72 27.36 -15.22 -4.56
CA ILE A 72 27.07 -15.86 -5.84
C ILE A 72 25.58 -15.82 -6.07
N ASP A 73 25.14 -15.19 -7.17
CA ASP A 73 23.77 -15.24 -7.64
C ASP A 73 23.41 -16.61 -8.19
N ILE A 74 22.33 -17.18 -7.68
CA ILE A 74 21.78 -18.43 -8.18
C ILE A 74 20.58 -18.08 -9.07
N LEU A 75 20.68 -18.36 -10.37
CA LEU A 75 19.62 -18.08 -11.34
C LEU A 75 18.31 -18.76 -10.93
N THR A 76 17.21 -18.01 -11.01
CA THR A 76 15.88 -18.41 -10.54
C THR A 76 14.94 -18.86 -11.65
N GLU A 77 15.30 -18.65 -12.91
CA GLU A 77 14.48 -18.94 -14.10
C GLU A 77 14.11 -20.42 -14.25
N ASN A 78 14.97 -21.32 -13.73
CA ASN A 78 14.74 -22.75 -13.73
C ASN A 78 14.68 -23.27 -12.29
N PHE A 79 13.49 -23.62 -11.83
CA PHE A 79 13.25 -24.14 -10.47
C PHE A 79 14.18 -25.29 -10.07
N MET A 80 14.28 -26.34 -10.92
CA MET A 80 15.15 -27.48 -10.64
C MET A 80 16.63 -27.12 -10.74
N GLY A 81 16.96 -26.24 -11.66
CA GLY A 81 18.32 -25.68 -11.80
C GLY A 81 18.73 -24.86 -10.60
N ASN A 82 17.84 -24.02 -10.07
CA ASN A 82 18.08 -23.24 -8.85
C ASN A 82 18.42 -24.14 -7.66
N ILE A 83 17.63 -25.20 -7.40
CA ILE A 83 17.88 -26.17 -6.33
C ILE A 83 19.23 -26.89 -6.54
N SER A 84 19.47 -27.40 -7.76
CA SER A 84 20.71 -28.13 -8.07
C SER A 84 21.96 -27.25 -7.94
N ASN A 85 21.89 -26.02 -8.42
CA ASN A 85 22.97 -25.06 -8.30
C ASN A 85 23.24 -24.67 -6.84
N THR A 86 22.17 -24.47 -6.05
CA THR A 86 22.32 -24.24 -4.61
C THR A 86 23.12 -25.37 -3.96
N MET A 87 22.69 -26.62 -4.16
CA MET A 87 23.35 -27.79 -3.55
C MET A 87 24.84 -27.88 -3.95
N ASN A 88 25.16 -27.65 -5.21
CA ASN A 88 26.55 -27.69 -5.71
C ASN A 88 27.42 -26.56 -5.15
N LEU A 89 26.80 -25.41 -4.83
CA LEU A 89 27.53 -24.22 -4.37
C LEU A 89 27.67 -24.14 -2.85
N LEU A 90 26.96 -24.97 -2.06
CA LEU A 90 27.13 -25.01 -0.60
C LEU A 90 28.60 -25.25 -0.18
N GLU A 91 29.31 -26.10 -0.92
CA GLU A 91 30.72 -26.40 -0.66
C GLU A 91 31.67 -25.21 -0.92
N SER A 92 31.22 -24.22 -1.73
CA SER A 92 32.03 -23.03 -2.03
C SER A 92 32.25 -22.13 -0.80
N ARG A 93 31.43 -22.28 0.21
CA ARG A 93 31.44 -21.47 1.44
C ARG A 93 31.49 -19.97 1.12
N LYS A 94 30.67 -19.53 0.14
CA LYS A 94 30.40 -18.13 -0.19
C LYS A 94 28.95 -17.78 0.12
N PRO A 95 28.62 -16.52 0.33
CA PRO A 95 27.21 -16.10 0.40
C PRO A 95 26.49 -16.52 -0.90
N LEU A 96 25.33 -17.14 -0.77
CA LEU A 96 24.51 -17.56 -1.91
C LEU A 96 23.24 -16.72 -1.93
N PHE A 97 23.01 -16.03 -3.04
CA PHE A 97 21.80 -15.23 -3.26
C PHE A 97 20.73 -16.07 -3.92
N GLU A 98 19.49 -15.91 -3.49
CA GLU A 98 18.33 -16.63 -4.02
C GLU A 98 18.46 -18.17 -3.91
N ALA A 99 19.02 -18.63 -2.76
CA ALA A 99 19.34 -20.03 -2.55
C ALA A 99 18.07 -20.89 -2.43
N GLY A 100 17.87 -21.82 -3.37
CA GLY A 100 16.72 -22.73 -3.42
C GLY A 100 16.91 -23.95 -2.55
N ILE A 101 16.14 -24.08 -1.48
CA ILE A 101 16.15 -25.19 -0.52
C ILE A 101 14.88 -26.01 -0.73
N ARG A 102 15.05 -27.29 -1.07
CA ARG A 102 13.93 -28.23 -1.20
C ARG A 102 14.07 -29.39 -0.24
N VAL A 103 13.02 -29.63 0.52
CA VAL A 103 12.93 -30.78 1.43
C VAL A 103 11.57 -31.43 1.25
N ARG A 104 11.55 -32.67 0.74
CA ARG A 104 10.30 -33.38 0.42
C ARG A 104 9.42 -32.52 -0.52
N ASN A 105 8.24 -32.10 -0.06
CA ASN A 105 7.29 -31.24 -0.75
C ASN A 105 7.29 -29.79 -0.22
N LEU A 106 8.34 -29.37 0.49
CA LEU A 106 8.56 -27.99 0.91
C LEU A 106 9.64 -27.34 0.04
N TYR A 107 9.45 -26.08 -0.23
CA TYR A 107 10.43 -25.26 -0.94
C TYR A 107 10.56 -23.88 -0.33
N SER A 108 11.78 -23.49 -0.08
CA SER A 108 12.12 -22.12 0.31
C SER A 108 13.20 -21.57 -0.61
N ARG A 109 13.13 -20.29 -0.91
CA ARG A 109 14.18 -19.53 -1.54
C ARG A 109 14.66 -18.50 -0.52
N VAL A 110 15.90 -18.63 -0.11
CA VAL A 110 16.55 -17.78 0.88
C VAL A 110 17.21 -16.63 0.16
N ASP A 111 16.88 -15.39 0.51
CA ASP A 111 17.43 -14.22 -0.17
C ASP A 111 18.95 -14.22 -0.11
N ILE A 112 19.53 -14.42 1.10
CA ILE A 112 20.98 -14.52 1.31
C ILE A 112 21.25 -15.63 2.32
N LEU A 113 21.87 -16.71 1.88
CA LEU A 113 22.39 -17.78 2.74
C LEU A 113 23.88 -17.56 2.94
N HIS A 114 24.28 -17.10 4.14
CA HIS A 114 25.63 -16.64 4.43
C HIS A 114 26.41 -17.63 5.27
N PRO A 115 27.56 -18.17 4.79
CA PRO A 115 28.41 -19.08 5.56
C PRO A 115 29.21 -18.30 6.60
N ILE A 116 29.31 -18.83 7.82
CA ILE A 116 30.01 -18.19 8.93
C ILE A 116 31.23 -18.99 9.37
N ALA A 117 31.04 -20.26 9.71
CA ALA A 117 32.09 -21.17 10.10
C ALA A 117 31.97 -22.48 9.31
N GLU A 118 32.82 -23.47 9.57
CA GLU A 118 32.89 -24.67 8.74
C GLU A 118 31.54 -25.35 8.51
N ASP A 119 30.67 -25.39 9.54
CA ASP A 119 29.36 -26.02 9.49
C ASP A 119 28.20 -25.07 9.74
N GLU A 120 28.44 -23.76 9.90
CA GLU A 120 27.41 -22.80 10.30
C GLU A 120 27.02 -21.88 9.16
N TRP A 121 25.73 -21.55 9.14
CA TRP A 121 25.11 -20.62 8.17
C TRP A 121 24.21 -19.61 8.88
N ASP A 122 24.14 -18.42 8.35
CA ASP A 122 23.15 -17.42 8.72
C ASP A 122 22.13 -17.27 7.58
N ILE A 123 20.86 -17.10 7.94
CA ILE A 123 19.79 -16.68 7.01
C ILE A 123 19.66 -15.18 7.13
N VAL A 124 19.71 -14.49 6.01
CA VAL A 124 19.49 -13.05 5.90
C VAL A 124 18.38 -12.80 4.90
N GLU A 125 17.24 -12.36 5.39
CA GLU A 125 16.07 -12.04 4.59
C GLU A 125 16.00 -10.53 4.39
N VAL A 126 15.71 -10.10 3.17
CA VAL A 126 15.63 -8.67 2.77
C VAL A 126 14.17 -8.26 2.62
N LYS A 127 13.80 -7.13 3.21
CA LYS A 127 12.45 -6.59 3.05
C LYS A 127 12.49 -5.10 2.73
N SER A 128 11.75 -4.67 1.71
CA SER A 128 11.49 -3.27 1.42
C SER A 128 10.51 -2.68 2.45
N SER A 129 10.95 -2.60 3.69
CA SER A 129 10.19 -2.13 4.86
C SER A 129 11.14 -1.51 5.85
N THR A 130 10.65 -0.63 6.72
CA THR A 130 11.45 0.09 7.72
C THR A 130 11.34 -0.51 9.12
N GLY A 131 10.53 -1.55 9.31
CA GLY A 131 10.33 -2.17 10.63
C GLY A 131 10.09 -3.67 10.55
N VAL A 132 10.41 -4.37 11.64
CA VAL A 132 10.14 -5.80 11.81
C VAL A 132 8.64 -6.02 11.93
N LYS A 133 8.11 -7.04 11.24
CA LYS A 133 6.71 -7.46 11.29
C LYS A 133 6.63 -8.96 11.56
N ASP A 134 5.58 -9.42 12.24
CA ASP A 134 5.37 -10.84 12.56
C ASP A 134 5.35 -11.73 11.30
N VAL A 135 4.82 -11.21 10.21
CA VAL A 135 4.81 -11.92 8.93
C VAL A 135 6.21 -12.25 8.42
N TYR A 136 7.20 -11.37 8.65
CA TYR A 136 8.59 -11.61 8.26
C TYR A 136 9.25 -12.67 9.16
N ILE A 137 8.89 -12.69 10.44
CA ILE A 137 9.37 -13.71 11.38
C ILE A 137 8.86 -15.09 10.97
N ASN A 138 7.56 -15.23 10.64
CA ASN A 138 7.00 -16.49 10.15
C ASN A 138 7.63 -16.95 8.83
N ASP A 139 7.91 -16.01 7.92
CA ASP A 139 8.62 -16.26 6.66
C ASP A 139 10.00 -16.87 6.92
N VAL A 140 10.83 -16.22 7.76
CA VAL A 140 12.17 -16.70 8.09
C VAL A 140 12.13 -18.01 8.89
N ALA A 141 11.12 -18.21 9.75
CA ALA A 141 10.94 -19.46 10.48
C ALA A 141 10.73 -20.65 9.55
N PHE A 142 9.94 -20.48 8.48
CA PHE A 142 9.76 -21.52 7.47
C PHE A 142 11.07 -21.79 6.70
N GLN A 143 11.82 -20.76 6.35
CA GLN A 143 13.12 -20.89 5.70
C GLN A 143 14.11 -21.66 6.60
N ARG A 144 14.20 -21.25 7.87
CA ARG A 144 15.05 -21.93 8.88
C ARG A 144 14.67 -23.40 9.02
N TYR A 145 13.37 -23.68 9.08
CA TYR A 145 12.88 -25.06 9.11
C TYR A 145 13.35 -25.86 7.90
N CYS A 146 13.17 -25.36 6.68
CA CYS A 146 13.61 -26.02 5.45
C CYS A 146 15.13 -26.26 5.44
N CYS A 147 15.93 -25.25 5.80
CA CYS A 147 17.38 -25.36 5.89
C CYS A 147 17.82 -26.43 6.90
N SER A 148 17.21 -26.42 8.09
CA SER A 148 17.52 -27.39 9.14
C SER A 148 17.15 -28.83 8.76
N GLN A 149 16.03 -29.02 8.05
CA GLN A 149 15.63 -30.34 7.54
C GLN A 149 16.57 -30.84 6.42
N LEU A 150 17.24 -29.93 5.70
CA LEU A 150 18.30 -30.28 4.74
C LEU A 150 19.64 -30.65 5.44
N GLY A 151 19.76 -30.39 6.74
CA GLY A 151 20.96 -30.63 7.52
C GLY A 151 21.89 -29.42 7.64
N LEU A 152 21.44 -28.23 7.23
CA LEU A 152 22.23 -27.01 7.46
C LEU A 152 22.08 -26.53 8.90
N ASN A 153 23.20 -26.23 9.54
CA ASN A 153 23.25 -25.67 10.90
C ASN A 153 23.04 -24.15 10.81
N ILE A 154 21.82 -23.68 11.07
CA ILE A 154 21.49 -22.26 11.07
C ILE A 154 21.77 -21.67 12.44
N ARG A 155 22.80 -20.81 12.48
CA ARG A 155 23.26 -20.14 13.70
C ARG A 155 22.40 -18.90 14.00
N LYS A 156 22.13 -18.06 12.98
CA LYS A 156 21.48 -16.77 13.12
C LYS A 156 20.47 -16.52 12.00
N CYS A 157 19.40 -15.81 12.36
CA CYS A 157 18.41 -15.28 11.40
C CYS A 157 18.37 -13.75 11.51
N SER A 158 18.51 -13.07 10.38
CA SER A 158 18.52 -11.61 10.34
C SER A 158 17.55 -11.08 9.28
N LEU A 159 16.97 -9.91 9.58
CA LEU A 159 16.22 -9.10 8.60
C LEU A 159 17.07 -7.90 8.21
N VAL A 160 17.24 -7.69 6.90
CA VAL A 160 17.81 -6.49 6.32
C VAL A 160 16.63 -5.58 5.92
N LEU A 161 16.49 -4.45 6.60
CA LEU A 161 15.39 -3.50 6.45
C LEU A 161 15.96 -2.14 6.02
N ILE A 162 15.11 -1.35 5.33
CA ILE A 162 15.48 -0.01 4.90
C ILE A 162 15.60 0.92 6.11
N ASN A 163 16.69 1.67 6.18
CA ASN A 163 16.89 2.74 7.13
C ASN A 163 16.18 4.02 6.63
N ASN A 164 15.01 4.34 7.18
CA ASN A 164 14.26 5.53 6.80
C ASN A 164 14.90 6.88 7.26
N GLN A 165 16.02 6.82 7.98
CA GLN A 165 16.81 8.00 8.32
C GLN A 165 17.99 8.21 7.36
N TYR A 166 18.23 7.29 6.45
CA TYR A 166 19.23 7.45 5.40
C TYR A 166 18.86 8.63 4.52
N VAL A 167 19.84 9.49 4.23
CA VAL A 167 19.70 10.59 3.28
C VAL A 167 20.63 10.32 2.12
N LYS A 168 20.09 10.27 0.91
CA LYS A 168 20.87 10.03 -0.31
C LYS A 168 21.84 11.21 -0.56
N ASP A 169 23.08 10.87 -0.83
CA ASP A 169 24.14 11.79 -1.27
C ASP A 169 25.02 11.07 -2.29
N GLY A 170 24.81 11.35 -3.56
CA GLY A 170 25.43 10.64 -4.67
C GLY A 170 24.91 9.20 -4.84
N GLU A 171 25.80 8.21 -4.97
CA GLU A 171 25.41 6.81 -5.07
C GLU A 171 24.89 6.26 -3.74
N ILE A 172 23.94 5.31 -3.82
CA ILE A 172 23.42 4.66 -2.61
C ILE A 172 24.53 3.84 -1.93
N ASN A 173 24.85 4.20 -0.69
CA ASN A 173 25.73 3.40 0.17
C ASN A 173 24.91 2.33 0.90
N PRO A 174 25.06 1.03 0.58
CA PRO A 174 24.27 -0.03 1.20
C PRO A 174 24.41 -0.14 2.72
N GLU A 175 25.62 0.11 3.27
CA GLU A 175 25.86 0.03 4.71
C GLU A 175 25.06 1.10 5.48
N GLY A 176 24.86 2.29 4.90
CA GLY A 176 24.05 3.34 5.50
C GLY A 176 22.56 3.18 5.19
N PHE A 177 22.22 2.62 4.01
CA PHE A 177 20.86 2.47 3.54
C PHE A 177 20.09 1.37 4.27
N PHE A 178 20.77 0.36 4.81
CA PHE A 178 20.15 -0.76 5.50
C PHE A 178 20.42 -0.77 7.01
N ASN A 179 19.45 -1.25 7.77
CA ASN A 179 19.57 -1.70 9.15
C ASN A 179 19.44 -3.22 9.18
N ILE A 180 20.37 -3.90 9.85
CA ILE A 180 20.35 -5.35 10.02
C ILE A 180 19.84 -5.68 11.43
N HIS A 181 18.71 -6.37 11.51
CA HIS A 181 18.07 -6.77 12.74
C HIS A 181 18.27 -8.26 13.00
N ASP A 182 18.86 -8.61 14.15
CA ASP A 182 18.87 -9.99 14.64
C ASP A 182 17.46 -10.36 15.11
N VAL A 183 16.88 -11.38 14.50
CA VAL A 183 15.54 -11.89 14.81
C VAL A 183 15.56 -13.37 15.20
N THR A 184 16.73 -13.87 15.59
CA THR A 184 16.95 -15.31 15.87
C THR A 184 15.99 -15.83 16.93
N ASP A 185 15.86 -15.12 18.07
CA ASP A 185 14.99 -15.54 19.17
C ASP A 185 13.51 -15.58 18.75
N GLN A 186 13.04 -14.53 18.02
CA GLN A 186 11.67 -14.49 17.52
C GLN A 186 11.40 -15.60 16.49
N VAL A 187 12.37 -15.91 15.64
CA VAL A 187 12.29 -16.99 14.66
C VAL A 187 12.27 -18.35 15.35
N GLU A 188 13.04 -18.53 16.42
CA GLU A 188 13.01 -19.77 17.24
C GLU A 188 11.64 -19.96 17.90
N GLU A 189 11.08 -18.92 18.49
CA GLU A 189 9.74 -18.94 19.07
C GLU A 189 8.68 -19.27 18.00
N ALA A 190 8.70 -18.61 16.84
CA ALA A 190 7.77 -18.86 15.75
C ALA A 190 7.92 -20.26 15.12
N SER A 191 9.08 -20.88 15.26
CA SER A 191 9.37 -22.24 14.78
C SER A 191 8.77 -23.32 15.66
N VAL A 192 8.32 -22.99 16.87
CA VAL A 192 7.64 -23.95 17.74
C VAL A 192 6.32 -24.38 17.09
N GLY A 193 6.13 -25.67 16.89
CA GLY A 193 4.93 -26.24 16.25
C GLY A 193 4.83 -25.95 14.74
N ILE A 194 5.92 -25.53 14.08
CA ILE A 194 5.90 -25.24 12.63
C ILE A 194 5.53 -26.46 11.79
N GLN A 195 5.94 -27.67 12.21
CA GLN A 195 5.56 -28.92 11.52
C GLN A 195 4.05 -29.11 11.56
N ASP A 196 3.40 -28.90 12.70
CA ASP A 196 1.95 -29.04 12.84
C ASP A 196 1.22 -28.05 11.92
N LYS A 197 1.68 -26.79 11.86
CA LYS A 197 1.16 -25.77 10.94
C LYS A 197 1.31 -26.19 9.45
N ILE A 198 2.44 -26.81 9.10
CA ILE A 198 2.70 -27.33 7.76
C ILE A 198 1.73 -28.48 7.46
N ASP A 199 1.54 -29.39 8.40
CA ASP A 199 0.68 -30.55 8.25
C ASP A 199 -0.80 -30.14 8.13
N ASP A 200 -1.26 -29.17 8.93
CA ASP A 200 -2.60 -28.57 8.83
C ASP A 200 -2.84 -27.93 7.44
N ILE A 201 -1.86 -27.16 6.94
CA ILE A 201 -1.96 -26.55 5.60
C ILE A 201 -2.02 -27.64 4.52
N GLN A 202 -1.23 -28.70 4.64
CA GLN A 202 -1.24 -29.81 3.68
C GLN A 202 -2.53 -30.62 3.75
N GLU A 203 -3.11 -30.78 4.94
CA GLU A 203 -4.45 -31.38 5.08
C GLU A 203 -5.46 -30.54 4.33
N VAL A 204 -5.48 -29.22 4.52
CA VAL A 204 -6.38 -28.30 3.80
C VAL A 204 -6.20 -28.42 2.29
N ILE A 205 -4.98 -28.40 1.78
CA ILE A 205 -4.68 -28.56 0.34
C ILE A 205 -5.17 -29.92 -0.19
N SER A 206 -5.24 -30.92 0.66
CA SER A 206 -5.63 -32.28 0.26
C SER A 206 -7.14 -32.51 0.25
N ARG A 207 -7.95 -31.59 0.78
CA ARG A 207 -9.42 -31.71 0.83
C ARG A 207 -10.02 -31.68 -0.58
N GLU A 208 -11.06 -32.46 -0.78
CA GLU A 208 -11.81 -32.49 -2.05
C GLU A 208 -12.68 -31.25 -2.27
N SER A 209 -13.10 -30.61 -1.17
CA SER A 209 -13.94 -29.40 -1.19
C SER A 209 -13.26 -28.21 -0.55
N CYS A 210 -13.54 -27.03 -1.07
CA CYS A 210 -13.09 -25.78 -0.51
C CYS A 210 -13.59 -25.60 0.93
N PRO A 211 -12.72 -25.29 1.91
CA PRO A 211 -13.19 -25.00 3.25
C PRO A 211 -14.04 -23.73 3.28
N GLU A 212 -15.10 -23.75 4.06
CA GLU A 212 -15.87 -22.55 4.35
C GLU A 212 -15.09 -21.66 5.31
N MET A 213 -15.02 -20.38 4.99
CA MET A 213 -14.40 -19.36 5.83
C MET A 213 -15.29 -18.16 5.95
N ILE A 214 -15.43 -17.64 7.16
CA ILE A 214 -16.12 -16.38 7.43
C ILE A 214 -15.14 -15.21 7.28
N ILE A 215 -15.66 -14.03 6.96
CA ILE A 215 -14.88 -12.79 6.94
C ILE A 215 -14.34 -12.52 8.33
N GLY A 216 -13.03 -12.24 8.40
CA GLY A 216 -12.34 -12.00 9.66
C GLY A 216 -11.11 -11.11 9.50
N PRO A 217 -10.41 -10.77 10.59
CA PRO A 217 -9.19 -9.95 10.53
C PRO A 217 -8.13 -10.48 9.57
N HIS A 218 -8.09 -11.78 9.31
CA HIS A 218 -7.18 -12.42 8.36
C HIS A 218 -7.43 -12.01 6.90
N CYS A 219 -8.59 -11.41 6.59
CA CYS A 219 -8.85 -10.89 5.25
C CYS A 219 -8.02 -9.63 4.91
N TRP A 220 -7.44 -8.97 5.93
CA TRP A 220 -6.58 -7.79 5.77
C TRP A 220 -5.19 -7.95 6.40
N ASN A 221 -4.98 -8.97 7.20
CA ASN A 221 -3.73 -9.18 7.94
C ASN A 221 -3.18 -10.58 7.70
N PRO A 222 -1.92 -10.73 7.26
CA PRO A 222 -0.90 -9.69 7.08
C PRO A 222 -1.03 -8.87 5.79
N TYR A 223 -1.79 -9.36 4.82
CA TYR A 223 -2.04 -8.71 3.53
C TYR A 223 -3.52 -8.74 3.19
N GLU A 224 -3.98 -7.81 2.37
CA GLU A 224 -5.32 -7.84 1.85
C GLU A 224 -5.57 -9.12 1.04
N CYS A 225 -6.71 -9.76 1.29
CA CYS A 225 -7.08 -10.99 0.59
C CYS A 225 -7.52 -10.66 -0.85
N PRO A 226 -6.97 -11.32 -1.87
CA PRO A 226 -7.34 -11.04 -3.25
C PRO A 226 -8.72 -11.59 -3.65
N LEU A 227 -9.35 -12.40 -2.78
CA LEU A 227 -10.68 -12.96 -3.06
C LEU A 227 -11.77 -11.97 -2.68
N THR A 228 -12.53 -11.50 -3.66
CA THR A 228 -13.65 -10.57 -3.46
C THR A 228 -14.98 -11.29 -3.17
N ASP A 229 -15.13 -12.54 -3.62
CA ASP A 229 -16.37 -13.31 -3.53
C ASP A 229 -16.90 -13.53 -2.09
N CYS A 230 -16.02 -13.45 -1.08
CA CYS A 230 -16.43 -13.44 0.33
C CYS A 230 -17.24 -12.19 0.70
N TRP A 231 -16.95 -11.07 0.03
CA TRP A 231 -17.54 -9.74 0.27
C TRP A 231 -18.76 -9.51 -0.61
N ASP A 232 -18.82 -10.10 -1.80
CA ASP A 232 -19.90 -9.91 -2.78
C ASP A 232 -21.26 -10.38 -2.26
N SER A 233 -21.25 -11.26 -1.25
CA SER A 233 -22.47 -11.75 -0.59
C SER A 233 -23.00 -10.81 0.50
N LEU A 234 -22.24 -9.78 0.90
CA LEU A 234 -22.66 -8.82 1.91
C LEU A 234 -23.67 -7.83 1.34
N PRO A 235 -24.67 -7.45 2.15
CA PRO A 235 -25.63 -6.42 1.75
C PRO A 235 -24.93 -5.05 1.62
N GLU A 236 -25.58 -4.15 0.90
CA GLU A 236 -25.18 -2.75 0.93
C GLU A 236 -25.26 -2.19 2.36
N HIS A 237 -24.41 -1.22 2.69
CA HIS A 237 -24.27 -0.69 4.06
C HIS A 237 -24.03 -1.76 5.14
N ASN A 238 -23.24 -2.80 4.77
CA ASN A 238 -22.86 -3.84 5.72
C ASN A 238 -22.06 -3.27 6.92
N VAL A 239 -21.97 -4.03 8.01
CA VAL A 239 -21.33 -3.59 9.26
C VAL A 239 -19.85 -3.23 9.13
N PHE A 240 -19.16 -3.68 8.08
CA PHE A 240 -17.77 -3.29 7.83
C PHE A 240 -17.65 -1.87 7.26
N SER A 241 -18.75 -1.27 6.77
CA SER A 241 -18.82 0.14 6.40
C SER A 241 -19.06 1.07 7.59
N LEU A 242 -19.19 0.55 8.81
CA LEU A 242 -19.37 1.37 10.01
C LEU A 242 -18.13 2.23 10.25
N TYR A 243 -18.33 3.52 10.41
CA TYR A 243 -17.26 4.51 10.63
C TYR A 243 -16.37 4.10 11.82
N TYR A 244 -15.09 3.84 11.56
CA TYR A 244 -14.14 3.28 12.53
C TYR A 244 -14.71 2.08 13.33
N GLY A 245 -15.47 1.20 12.65
CA GLY A 245 -16.07 0.02 13.28
C GLY A 245 -15.03 -0.95 13.85
N GLY A 246 -13.97 -1.24 13.09
CA GLY A 246 -12.86 -2.09 13.52
C GLY A 246 -13.31 -3.40 14.16
N LYS A 247 -12.87 -3.70 15.39
CA LYS A 247 -13.25 -4.93 16.09
C LYS A 247 -14.76 -5.06 16.36
N LYS A 248 -15.49 -3.94 16.44
CA LYS A 248 -16.95 -3.98 16.61
C LYS A 248 -17.64 -4.56 15.38
N SER A 249 -17.19 -4.19 14.16
CA SER A 249 -17.75 -4.71 12.93
C SER A 249 -17.65 -6.23 12.87
N PHE A 250 -16.51 -6.80 13.24
CA PHE A 250 -16.35 -8.27 13.31
C PHE A 250 -17.28 -8.89 14.35
N ALA A 251 -17.37 -8.30 15.56
CA ALA A 251 -18.24 -8.82 16.61
C ALA A 251 -19.73 -8.79 16.21
N MET A 252 -20.17 -7.76 15.50
CA MET A 252 -21.50 -7.66 14.94
C MET A 252 -21.76 -8.74 13.87
N TYR A 253 -20.82 -8.86 12.93
CA TYR A 253 -20.90 -9.86 11.87
C TYR A 253 -20.97 -11.29 12.44
N ASP A 254 -20.12 -11.62 13.41
CA ASP A 254 -20.13 -12.91 14.12
C ASP A 254 -21.44 -13.18 14.87
N SER A 255 -22.13 -12.10 15.30
CA SER A 255 -23.44 -12.19 15.95
C SER A 255 -24.61 -12.23 14.98
N GLY A 256 -24.35 -12.19 13.66
CA GLY A 256 -25.37 -12.23 12.61
C GLY A 256 -25.99 -10.87 12.29
N ILE A 257 -25.44 -9.76 12.80
CA ILE A 257 -25.82 -8.39 12.40
C ILE A 257 -25.05 -8.07 11.13
N LEU A 258 -25.74 -7.94 10.01
CA LEU A 258 -25.09 -7.79 8.72
C LEU A 258 -25.01 -6.35 8.22
N THR A 259 -25.99 -5.51 8.57
CA THR A 259 -26.05 -4.11 8.10
C THR A 259 -25.96 -3.12 9.24
N VAL A 260 -25.49 -1.91 8.93
CA VAL A 260 -25.45 -0.78 9.89
C VAL A 260 -26.85 -0.43 10.38
N GLY A 261 -27.88 -0.56 9.51
CA GLY A 261 -29.28 -0.30 9.88
C GLY A 261 -29.87 -1.31 10.86
N GLU A 262 -29.35 -2.55 10.92
CA GLU A 262 -29.80 -3.61 11.83
C GLU A 262 -29.15 -3.57 13.21
N ILE A 263 -28.20 -2.64 13.45
CA ILE A 263 -27.53 -2.55 14.76
C ILE A 263 -28.58 -2.20 15.83
N PRO A 264 -28.74 -3.01 16.90
CA PRO A 264 -29.73 -2.76 17.93
C PRO A 264 -29.49 -1.44 18.69
N ASP A 265 -30.56 -0.78 19.14
CA ASP A 265 -30.52 0.52 19.86
C ASP A 265 -29.70 0.47 21.15
N ASP A 266 -29.61 -0.70 21.78
CA ASP A 266 -28.84 -0.90 23.01
C ASP A 266 -27.34 -1.18 22.74
N TYR A 267 -26.94 -1.29 21.45
CA TYR A 267 -25.54 -1.46 21.09
C TYR A 267 -24.76 -0.16 21.26
N LYS A 268 -23.62 -0.22 21.92
CA LYS A 268 -22.83 0.99 22.21
C LYS A 268 -22.15 1.57 20.96
N LEU A 269 -22.80 2.49 20.30
CA LEU A 269 -22.25 3.33 19.23
C LEU A 269 -21.77 4.68 19.80
N ASN A 270 -20.84 5.33 19.08
CA ASN A 270 -20.50 6.74 19.31
C ASN A 270 -21.40 7.64 18.45
N ASP A 271 -21.37 8.97 18.72
CA ASP A 271 -22.26 9.94 18.07
C ASP A 271 -22.21 9.86 16.54
N LYS A 272 -21.03 9.74 15.94
CA LYS A 272 -20.84 9.63 14.47
C LYS A 272 -21.42 8.33 13.92
N GLN A 273 -21.26 7.24 14.65
CA GLN A 273 -21.84 5.94 14.28
C GLN A 273 -23.38 5.97 14.40
N CYS A 274 -23.93 6.68 15.41
CA CYS A 274 -25.37 6.88 15.51
C CYS A 274 -25.92 7.71 14.35
N ILE A 275 -25.22 8.78 13.95
CA ILE A 275 -25.58 9.59 12.76
C ILE A 275 -25.55 8.71 11.52
N GLN A 276 -24.48 7.92 11.33
CA GLN A 276 -24.38 7.01 10.21
C GLN A 276 -25.56 6.02 10.17
N GLN A 277 -25.86 5.38 11.29
CA GLN A 277 -26.98 4.44 11.39
C GLN A 277 -28.29 5.10 11.02
N ALA A 278 -28.60 6.27 11.59
CA ALA A 278 -29.82 7.02 11.28
C ALA A 278 -29.92 7.31 9.78
N CYS A 279 -28.83 7.83 9.16
CA CYS A 279 -28.81 8.10 7.72
C CYS A 279 -29.03 6.86 6.85
N VAL A 280 -28.49 5.69 7.27
CA VAL A 280 -28.70 4.43 6.55
C VAL A 280 -30.17 3.96 6.68
N VAL A 281 -30.78 4.13 7.84
CA VAL A 281 -32.19 3.74 8.09
C VAL A 281 -33.15 4.66 7.34
N ASP A 282 -32.93 5.99 7.41
CA ASP A 282 -33.81 6.98 6.82
C ASP A 282 -33.59 7.17 5.32
N GLY A 283 -32.41 6.81 4.80
CA GLY A 283 -32.00 7.03 3.43
C GLY A 283 -31.65 8.48 3.10
N GLU A 284 -31.60 9.37 4.11
CA GLU A 284 -31.39 10.80 3.96
C GLU A 284 -30.05 11.25 4.55
N PRO A 285 -29.44 12.33 4.05
CA PRO A 285 -28.20 12.86 4.60
C PRO A 285 -28.44 13.55 5.96
N HIS A 286 -27.44 13.48 6.82
CA HIS A 286 -27.35 14.36 7.99
C HIS A 286 -26.70 15.69 7.61
N VAL A 287 -27.30 16.81 8.05
CA VAL A 287 -26.83 18.16 7.78
C VAL A 287 -26.91 19.00 9.04
N ASP A 288 -25.76 19.33 9.63
CA ASP A 288 -25.63 20.33 10.69
C ASP A 288 -25.39 21.71 10.03
N LYS A 289 -26.50 22.41 9.75
CA LYS A 289 -26.47 23.69 9.05
C LYS A 289 -25.61 24.75 9.75
N GLU A 290 -25.66 24.81 11.10
CA GLU A 290 -24.91 25.79 11.88
C GLU A 290 -23.40 25.56 11.75
N ALA A 291 -22.95 24.33 11.94
CA ALA A 291 -21.53 23.99 11.82
C ALA A 291 -20.99 24.15 10.37
N ILE A 292 -21.83 23.86 9.36
CA ILE A 292 -21.46 24.10 7.95
C ILE A 292 -21.37 25.59 7.66
N GLN A 293 -22.30 26.41 8.13
CA GLN A 293 -22.26 27.87 7.96
C GLN A 293 -21.02 28.48 8.64
N ASP A 294 -20.67 28.01 9.84
CA ASP A 294 -19.45 28.43 10.53
C ASP A 294 -18.21 28.11 9.70
N PHE A 295 -18.13 26.89 9.15
CA PHE A 295 -17.04 26.50 8.25
C PHE A 295 -16.98 27.39 7.00
N LEU A 296 -18.09 27.57 6.30
CA LEU A 296 -18.16 28.39 5.09
C LEU A 296 -17.81 29.87 5.37
N SER A 297 -18.19 30.39 6.51
CA SER A 297 -17.89 31.75 6.95
C SER A 297 -16.41 31.99 7.25
N SER A 298 -15.63 30.93 7.49
CA SER A 298 -14.18 30.99 7.68
C SER A 298 -13.41 31.17 6.36
N LEU A 299 -14.06 30.90 5.22
CA LEU A 299 -13.44 31.02 3.90
C LEU A 299 -13.34 32.47 3.44
N GLN A 300 -12.14 32.89 3.05
CA GLN A 300 -11.85 34.25 2.59
C GLN A 300 -11.39 34.24 1.14
N TYR A 301 -12.07 35.02 0.29
CA TYR A 301 -11.69 35.15 -1.12
C TYR A 301 -10.39 35.97 -1.30
N PRO A 302 -9.63 35.65 -2.39
CA PRO A 302 -9.81 34.56 -3.33
C PRO A 302 -9.63 33.19 -2.68
N LEU A 303 -10.38 32.17 -3.18
CA LEU A 303 -10.24 30.79 -2.73
C LEU A 303 -9.32 30.03 -3.67
N TYR A 304 -8.30 29.40 -3.11
CA TYR A 304 -7.31 28.60 -3.81
C TYR A 304 -7.56 27.14 -3.46
N TYR A 305 -8.14 26.36 -4.37
CA TYR A 305 -8.36 24.92 -4.20
C TYR A 305 -7.11 24.17 -4.67
N PHE A 306 -6.41 23.55 -3.77
CA PHE A 306 -5.05 23.12 -3.99
C PHE A 306 -4.83 21.65 -3.60
N ASP A 307 -4.08 20.91 -4.44
CA ASP A 307 -3.73 19.51 -4.23
C ASP A 307 -2.36 19.16 -4.81
N PHE A 308 -1.65 18.21 -4.17
CA PHE A 308 -0.38 17.64 -4.61
C PHE A 308 -0.51 16.18 -4.99
N GLU A 309 0.18 15.77 -6.06
CA GLU A 309 0.52 14.38 -6.32
C GLU A 309 1.99 14.11 -6.02
N THR A 310 2.28 12.97 -5.37
CA THR A 310 3.62 12.66 -4.86
C THR A 310 4.09 11.26 -5.23
N ILE A 311 5.41 11.09 -5.36
CA ILE A 311 6.08 9.80 -5.38
C ILE A 311 6.86 9.57 -4.09
N GLY A 312 6.94 8.32 -3.63
CA GLY A 312 7.70 7.94 -2.42
C GLY A 312 8.41 6.60 -2.59
N PRO A 313 9.37 6.46 -3.51
CA PRO A 313 10.03 5.18 -3.77
C PRO A 313 10.86 4.69 -2.57
N ALA A 314 11.01 3.38 -2.48
CA ALA A 314 11.83 2.74 -1.45
C ALA A 314 13.30 3.17 -1.55
N VAL A 315 13.81 3.31 -2.78
CA VAL A 315 15.17 3.79 -3.08
C VAL A 315 15.08 5.26 -3.52
N PRO A 316 15.64 6.22 -2.75
CA PRO A 316 15.55 7.64 -3.08
C PRO A 316 16.13 7.96 -4.47
N LEU A 317 15.40 8.73 -5.27
CA LEU A 317 15.83 9.13 -6.61
C LEU A 317 16.79 10.31 -6.57
N PHE A 318 16.56 11.28 -5.67
CA PHE A 318 17.29 12.57 -5.63
C PHE A 318 18.14 12.69 -4.38
N ASP A 319 19.21 13.48 -4.47
CA ASP A 319 20.05 13.79 -3.30
C ASP A 319 19.25 14.62 -2.28
N GLY A 320 19.58 14.45 -1.01
CA GLY A 320 18.88 15.07 0.10
C GLY A 320 17.51 14.45 0.41
N VAL A 321 17.14 13.33 -0.23
CA VAL A 321 15.87 12.63 -0.04
C VAL A 321 16.08 11.32 0.74
N ARG A 322 15.10 10.98 1.56
CA ARG A 322 15.07 9.73 2.35
C ARG A 322 14.20 8.66 1.68
N PRO A 323 14.42 7.38 1.99
CA PRO A 323 13.50 6.30 1.61
C PRO A 323 12.07 6.62 2.01
N TYR A 324 11.12 6.39 1.11
CA TYR A 324 9.67 6.63 1.29
C TYR A 324 9.28 8.09 1.59
N GLN A 325 10.19 9.05 1.42
CA GLN A 325 9.84 10.46 1.51
C GLN A 325 8.96 10.85 0.32
N ASN A 326 7.81 11.46 0.61
CA ASN A 326 6.92 11.98 -0.43
C ASN A 326 7.58 13.17 -1.15
N ILE A 327 7.76 13.04 -2.45
CA ILE A 327 8.30 14.07 -3.35
C ILE A 327 7.18 14.49 -4.28
N PRO A 328 6.71 15.74 -4.23
CA PRO A 328 5.68 16.20 -5.14
C PRO A 328 6.24 16.26 -6.56
N PHE A 329 5.49 15.68 -7.50
CA PHE A 329 5.80 15.74 -8.93
C PHE A 329 4.75 16.53 -9.72
N GLN A 330 3.61 16.77 -9.10
CA GLN A 330 2.50 17.50 -9.71
C GLN A 330 1.76 18.30 -8.64
N PHE A 331 1.19 19.44 -9.05
CA PHE A 331 0.12 20.10 -8.34
C PHE A 331 -0.99 20.53 -9.29
N SER A 332 -2.20 20.65 -8.74
CA SER A 332 -3.32 21.34 -9.35
C SER A 332 -3.82 22.47 -8.44
N LEU A 333 -4.23 23.57 -9.04
CA LEU A 333 -4.71 24.76 -8.35
C LEU A 333 -5.85 25.41 -9.12
N HIS A 334 -7.06 25.40 -8.55
CA HIS A 334 -8.16 26.23 -9.05
C HIS A 334 -8.32 27.49 -8.18
N VAL A 335 -8.48 28.62 -8.81
CA VAL A 335 -8.60 29.93 -8.14
C VAL A 335 -9.95 30.55 -8.44
N VAL A 336 -10.77 30.74 -7.41
CA VAL A 336 -12.06 31.44 -7.48
C VAL A 336 -11.85 32.82 -6.82
N LYS A 337 -11.90 33.89 -7.61
CA LYS A 337 -11.55 35.26 -7.15
C LYS A 337 -12.60 35.84 -6.21
N ASP A 338 -13.84 35.68 -6.57
CA ASP A 338 -14.99 36.20 -5.83
C ASP A 338 -16.13 35.17 -5.89
N GLU A 339 -17.11 35.26 -5.03
CA GLU A 339 -18.26 34.37 -5.03
C GLU A 339 -19.01 34.42 -6.38
N GLY A 340 -19.18 33.23 -6.98
CA GLY A 340 -19.85 33.08 -8.28
C GLY A 340 -18.98 33.42 -9.50
N SER A 341 -17.68 33.73 -9.33
CA SER A 341 -16.76 33.87 -10.46
C SER A 341 -16.32 32.52 -11.00
N ASP A 342 -16.09 32.46 -12.32
CA ASP A 342 -15.54 31.24 -12.94
C ASP A 342 -14.13 30.95 -12.39
N PRO A 343 -13.79 29.66 -12.11
CA PRO A 343 -12.49 29.29 -11.62
C PRO A 343 -11.41 29.40 -12.71
N GLU A 344 -10.24 29.92 -12.34
CA GLU A 344 -9.03 29.87 -13.17
C GLU A 344 -8.21 28.64 -12.74
N HIS A 345 -7.73 27.82 -13.68
CA HIS A 345 -6.94 26.61 -13.40
C HIS A 345 -5.46 26.81 -13.73
N PHE A 346 -4.61 26.45 -12.78
CA PHE A 346 -3.16 26.39 -12.90
C PHE A 346 -2.69 24.99 -12.52
N SER A 347 -1.72 24.46 -13.23
CA SER A 347 -1.12 23.14 -12.93
C SER A 347 0.37 23.14 -13.19
N PHE A 348 1.05 22.24 -12.55
CA PHE A 348 2.42 21.85 -12.86
C PHE A 348 2.48 20.31 -12.85
N LEU A 349 3.09 19.76 -13.88
CA LEU A 349 3.44 18.34 -13.94
C LEU A 349 4.91 18.24 -14.35
N ALA A 350 5.71 17.55 -13.53
CA ALA A 350 7.12 17.36 -13.79
C ALA A 350 7.38 16.63 -15.11
N SER A 351 8.33 17.11 -15.87
CA SER A 351 8.77 16.49 -17.12
C SER A 351 10.26 16.16 -17.05
N GLY A 352 10.63 14.93 -17.44
CA GLY A 352 12.01 14.47 -17.35
C GLY A 352 12.36 13.91 -15.97
N THR A 353 13.63 13.57 -15.79
CA THR A 353 14.16 12.82 -14.63
C THR A 353 14.84 13.71 -13.58
N ASP A 354 14.83 15.02 -13.78
CA ASP A 354 15.41 15.97 -12.83
C ASP A 354 14.54 16.09 -11.57
N ASP A 355 15.13 16.57 -10.48
CA ASP A 355 14.41 16.82 -9.23
C ASP A 355 13.30 17.88 -9.43
N PRO A 356 12.02 17.53 -9.27
CA PRO A 356 10.91 18.43 -9.54
C PRO A 356 10.72 19.51 -8.47
N ARG A 357 11.28 19.34 -7.27
CA ARG A 357 11.01 20.16 -6.10
C ARG A 357 11.33 21.66 -6.32
N PRO A 358 12.48 22.06 -6.92
CA PRO A 358 12.74 23.48 -7.18
C PRO A 358 11.75 24.11 -8.16
N ALA A 359 11.39 23.38 -9.22
CA ALA A 359 10.48 23.88 -10.24
C ALA A 359 9.04 24.03 -9.68
N ILE A 360 8.57 23.06 -8.90
CA ILE A 360 7.27 23.12 -8.22
C ILE A 360 7.18 24.35 -7.31
N LEU A 361 8.20 24.58 -6.47
CA LEU A 361 8.23 25.75 -5.57
C LEU A 361 8.16 27.05 -6.34
N ALA A 362 8.98 27.18 -7.39
CA ALA A 362 9.01 28.38 -8.22
C ALA A 362 7.68 28.66 -8.95
N GLU A 363 6.97 27.62 -9.39
CA GLU A 363 5.66 27.79 -10.04
C GLU A 363 4.56 28.09 -9.01
N LEU A 364 4.54 27.40 -7.87
CA LEU A 364 3.59 27.67 -6.79
C LEU A 364 3.68 29.11 -6.27
N GLU A 365 4.90 29.62 -6.07
CA GLU A 365 5.13 30.99 -5.59
C GLU A 365 4.53 32.05 -6.54
N LYS A 366 4.49 31.76 -7.86
CA LYS A 366 3.92 32.67 -8.86
C LYS A 366 2.38 32.69 -8.82
N VAL A 367 1.74 31.53 -8.53
CA VAL A 367 0.28 31.38 -8.69
C VAL A 367 -0.48 31.49 -7.36
N LEU A 368 0.15 31.17 -6.23
CA LEU A 368 -0.43 31.38 -4.90
C LEU A 368 -0.24 32.82 -4.47
N GLY A 369 -1.30 33.63 -4.56
CA GLY A 369 -1.27 35.02 -4.08
C GLY A 369 -1.04 35.15 -2.56
N ASN A 370 -0.98 36.40 -2.10
CA ASN A 370 -0.62 36.72 -0.71
C ASN A 370 -1.81 36.82 0.27
N SER A 371 -3.05 36.59 -0.19
CA SER A 371 -4.27 36.68 0.63
C SER A 371 -5.29 35.65 0.20
N GLY A 372 -6.33 35.47 0.98
CA GLY A 372 -7.38 34.49 0.72
C GLY A 372 -7.08 33.11 1.31
N SER A 373 -8.07 32.24 1.33
CA SER A 373 -7.95 30.90 1.89
C SER A 373 -7.42 29.89 0.88
N ILE A 374 -6.54 28.99 1.33
CA ILE A 374 -6.05 27.85 0.55
C ILE A 374 -6.80 26.62 1.04
N VAL A 375 -7.78 26.19 0.24
CA VAL A 375 -8.66 25.07 0.53
C VAL A 375 -7.97 23.79 0.06
N VAL A 376 -7.77 22.86 0.97
CA VAL A 376 -7.15 21.55 0.72
C VAL A 376 -8.04 20.44 1.27
N TYR A 377 -7.81 19.21 0.82
CA TYR A 377 -8.52 18.05 1.35
C TYR A 377 -7.57 17.15 2.12
N ASN A 378 -7.61 17.18 3.49
CA ASN A 378 -6.65 16.60 4.42
C ASN A 378 -5.37 17.44 4.59
N GLN A 379 -5.52 18.65 5.12
CA GLN A 379 -4.47 19.67 5.32
C GLN A 379 -3.14 19.11 5.84
N GLY A 380 -3.18 18.05 6.68
CA GLY A 380 -1.95 17.48 7.24
C GLY A 380 -0.99 16.90 6.22
N PHE A 381 -1.50 16.46 5.06
CA PHE A 381 -0.69 15.94 3.96
C PHE A 381 0.03 17.06 3.23
N GLU A 382 -0.70 18.07 2.71
CA GLU A 382 -0.12 19.20 1.98
C GLU A 382 0.85 20.02 2.86
N GLU A 383 0.49 20.24 4.13
CA GLU A 383 1.41 20.83 5.10
C GLU A 383 2.70 20.03 5.27
N GLY A 384 2.59 18.70 5.29
CA GLY A 384 3.73 17.81 5.40
C GLY A 384 4.68 17.98 4.22
N ILE A 385 4.15 18.01 3.00
CA ILE A 385 4.92 18.23 1.76
C ILE A 385 5.60 19.60 1.78
N LEU A 386 4.84 20.66 2.07
CA LEU A 386 5.39 22.03 2.13
C LEU A 386 6.51 22.17 3.17
N LYS A 387 6.36 21.54 4.35
CA LYS A 387 7.42 21.53 5.38
C LYS A 387 8.69 20.81 4.92
N GLU A 388 8.57 19.68 4.24
CA GLU A 388 9.73 18.97 3.69
C GLU A 388 10.39 19.78 2.55
N LEU A 389 9.60 20.46 1.72
CA LEU A 389 10.12 21.38 0.71
C LEU A 389 10.89 22.56 1.34
N ALA A 390 10.34 23.20 2.37
CA ALA A 390 11.03 24.30 3.08
C ALA A 390 12.33 23.83 3.76
N ARG A 391 12.37 22.59 4.29
CA ARG A 391 13.61 22.00 4.84
C ARG A 391 14.68 21.82 3.77
N ALA A 392 14.28 21.39 2.58
CA ALA A 392 15.20 21.17 1.46
C ALA A 392 15.65 22.51 0.82
N PHE A 393 14.78 23.52 0.81
CA PHE A 393 14.99 24.84 0.20
C PHE A 393 14.63 25.94 1.19
N PRO A 394 15.54 26.27 2.15
CA PRO A 394 15.25 27.18 3.26
C PRO A 394 14.87 28.61 2.86
N GLU A 395 15.22 29.04 1.65
CA GLU A 395 14.82 30.33 1.09
C GLU A 395 13.30 30.49 0.99
N TYR A 396 12.54 29.37 0.89
CA TYR A 396 11.08 29.37 0.85
C TYR A 396 10.42 29.29 2.24
N ASP A 397 11.16 29.18 3.35
CA ASP A 397 10.58 28.91 4.68
C ASP A 397 9.53 29.95 5.09
N ASN A 398 9.82 31.25 4.91
CA ASN A 398 8.88 32.33 5.23
C ASN A 398 7.61 32.26 4.35
N TRP A 399 7.76 31.96 3.07
CA TRP A 399 6.64 31.86 2.14
C TRP A 399 5.78 30.63 2.47
N VAL A 400 6.39 29.49 2.72
CA VAL A 400 5.68 28.25 3.13
C VAL A 400 4.89 28.48 4.42
N ASN A 401 5.46 29.13 5.42
CA ASN A 401 4.75 29.45 6.66
C ASN A 401 3.53 30.33 6.38
N HIS A 402 3.67 31.36 5.54
CA HIS A 402 2.54 32.20 5.12
C HIS A 402 1.45 31.43 4.37
N VAL A 403 1.83 30.50 3.49
CA VAL A 403 0.87 29.61 2.80
C VAL A 403 0.11 28.77 3.79
N ARG A 404 0.80 28.12 4.72
CA ARG A 404 0.22 27.24 5.74
C ARG A 404 -0.77 27.96 6.67
N ASP A 405 -0.47 29.21 7.04
CA ASP A 405 -1.36 30.03 7.91
C ASP A 405 -2.72 30.32 7.26
N ARG A 406 -2.85 30.17 5.95
CA ARG A 406 -4.08 30.41 5.16
C ARG A 406 -4.80 29.12 4.78
N MET A 407 -4.25 27.94 5.11
CA MET A 407 -4.87 26.65 4.77
C MET A 407 -6.14 26.42 5.53
N VAL A 408 -7.14 25.89 4.84
CA VAL A 408 -8.44 25.46 5.39
C VAL A 408 -8.73 24.03 4.92
N ASP A 409 -8.97 23.14 5.86
CA ASP A 409 -9.20 21.71 5.60
C ASP A 409 -10.68 21.41 5.30
N LEU A 410 -10.99 21.19 4.01
CA LEU A 410 -12.34 20.83 3.54
C LEU A 410 -12.78 19.43 3.99
N LEU A 411 -11.88 18.58 4.46
CA LEU A 411 -12.22 17.29 5.05
C LEU A 411 -12.99 17.44 6.38
N GLN A 412 -12.81 18.54 7.10
CA GLN A 412 -13.33 18.70 8.46
C GLN A 412 -14.87 18.59 8.58
N PRO A 413 -15.70 19.23 7.73
CA PRO A 413 -17.15 19.03 7.76
C PRO A 413 -17.57 17.56 7.68
N PHE A 414 -16.89 16.77 6.89
CA PHE A 414 -17.20 15.35 6.68
C PHE A 414 -16.62 14.45 7.78
N ARG A 415 -15.37 14.68 8.19
CA ARG A 415 -14.72 13.95 9.31
C ARG A 415 -15.45 14.19 10.64
N ASN A 416 -16.02 15.37 10.82
CA ASN A 416 -16.79 15.72 12.03
C ASN A 416 -18.26 15.35 11.94
N PHE A 417 -18.72 14.83 10.78
CA PHE A 417 -20.13 14.52 10.54
C PHE A 417 -21.06 15.76 10.62
N HIS A 418 -20.55 16.95 10.32
CA HIS A 418 -21.42 18.10 10.08
C HIS A 418 -22.26 17.88 8.80
N TYR A 419 -21.68 17.14 7.83
CA TYR A 419 -22.38 16.56 6.71
C TYR A 419 -22.02 15.08 6.60
N TYR A 420 -23.02 14.22 6.47
CA TYR A 420 -22.83 12.81 6.15
C TYR A 420 -23.96 12.29 5.25
N HIS A 421 -23.61 11.63 4.17
CA HIS A 421 -24.54 10.97 3.25
C HIS A 421 -24.33 9.45 3.29
N PRO A 422 -25.39 8.60 3.31
CA PRO A 422 -25.22 7.14 3.40
C PRO A 422 -24.35 6.54 2.29
N ALA A 423 -24.37 7.15 1.07
CA ALA A 423 -23.50 6.72 -0.04
C ALA A 423 -21.99 6.84 0.26
N GLN A 424 -21.57 7.57 1.29
CA GLN A 424 -20.17 7.63 1.73
C GLN A 424 -19.69 6.31 2.37
N LYS A 425 -20.62 5.42 2.78
CA LYS A 425 -20.30 4.11 3.37
C LYS A 425 -19.27 4.20 4.50
N GLY A 426 -19.39 5.19 5.38
CA GLY A 426 -18.50 5.42 6.52
C GLY A 426 -17.14 6.04 6.17
N SER A 427 -16.90 6.43 4.92
CA SER A 427 -15.66 7.11 4.52
C SER A 427 -15.86 8.62 4.43
N ALA A 428 -14.83 9.37 4.84
CA ALA A 428 -14.76 10.82 4.63
C ALA A 428 -13.68 11.19 3.58
N SER A 429 -13.17 10.24 2.80
CA SER A 429 -12.22 10.54 1.72
C SER A 429 -12.89 11.36 0.62
N LEU A 430 -12.11 12.15 -0.11
CA LEU A 430 -12.63 12.95 -1.24
C LEU A 430 -13.37 12.06 -2.24
N LYS A 431 -12.87 10.87 -2.53
CA LYS A 431 -13.46 9.90 -3.45
C LYS A 431 -14.80 9.32 -2.99
N ALA A 432 -15.06 9.31 -1.70
CA ALA A 432 -16.35 8.89 -1.15
C ALA A 432 -17.33 10.09 -1.04
N VAL A 433 -16.81 11.25 -0.66
CA VAL A 433 -17.61 12.46 -0.43
C VAL A 433 -18.06 13.09 -1.74
N LEU A 434 -17.16 13.28 -2.69
CA LEU A 434 -17.46 13.96 -3.96
C LEU A 434 -18.67 13.36 -4.69
N PRO A 435 -18.70 12.03 -5.01
CA PRO A 435 -19.87 11.46 -5.66
C PRO A 435 -21.11 11.46 -4.77
N ALA A 436 -20.96 11.29 -3.46
CA ALA A 436 -22.10 11.25 -2.53
C ALA A 436 -22.84 12.59 -2.45
N ILE A 437 -22.13 13.72 -2.49
CA ILE A 437 -22.74 15.06 -2.36
C ILE A 437 -23.07 15.71 -3.71
N THR A 438 -22.30 15.39 -4.77
CA THR A 438 -22.44 16.07 -6.09
C THR A 438 -23.03 15.18 -7.17
N GLY A 439 -23.00 13.86 -7.02
CA GLY A 439 -23.32 12.90 -8.07
C GLY A 439 -22.26 12.81 -9.17
N ARG A 440 -21.09 13.42 -8.98
CA ARG A 440 -19.94 13.40 -9.91
C ARG A 440 -18.76 12.71 -9.25
N GLY A 441 -18.05 11.83 -9.96
CA GLY A 441 -16.93 11.07 -9.44
C GLY A 441 -15.73 11.06 -10.37
N TYR A 442 -15.07 9.91 -10.44
CA TYR A 442 -13.83 9.66 -11.21
C TYR A 442 -14.04 8.58 -12.27
N GLU A 443 -15.29 8.15 -12.52
CA GLU A 443 -15.62 6.98 -13.34
C GLU A 443 -15.28 7.19 -14.82
N ASP A 444 -15.09 8.42 -15.24
CA ASP A 444 -14.70 8.84 -16.58
C ASP A 444 -13.17 8.97 -16.76
N LEU A 445 -12.38 8.74 -15.71
CA LEU A 445 -10.92 8.88 -15.72
C LEU A 445 -10.21 7.53 -15.76
N ASP A 446 -9.13 7.45 -16.53
CA ASP A 446 -8.26 6.26 -16.60
C ASP A 446 -7.40 6.12 -15.33
N ILE A 447 -7.05 7.23 -14.67
CA ILE A 447 -6.39 7.26 -13.36
C ILE A 447 -7.44 7.70 -12.34
N SER A 448 -7.67 6.88 -11.33
CA SER A 448 -8.74 7.09 -10.34
C SER A 448 -8.27 7.13 -8.90
N ASP A 449 -6.96 6.97 -8.65
CA ASP A 449 -6.38 7.05 -7.30
C ASP A 449 -4.92 7.53 -7.31
N GLY A 450 -4.49 8.17 -6.20
CA GLY A 450 -3.15 8.75 -6.06
C GLY A 450 -2.02 7.70 -6.07
N GLN A 451 -2.28 6.45 -5.68
CA GLN A 451 -1.28 5.39 -5.76
C GLN A 451 -1.03 5.01 -7.21
N LEU A 452 -2.11 4.85 -8.00
CA LEU A 452 -2.01 4.62 -9.44
C LEU A 452 -1.34 5.81 -10.14
N ALA A 453 -1.68 7.06 -9.78
CA ALA A 453 -1.04 8.26 -10.30
C ALA A 453 0.48 8.24 -10.05
N SER A 454 0.91 7.96 -8.81
CA SER A 454 2.31 7.85 -8.42
C SER A 454 3.08 6.82 -9.26
N ILE A 455 2.54 5.61 -9.38
CA ILE A 455 3.17 4.50 -10.09
C ILE A 455 3.23 4.76 -11.59
N THR A 456 2.16 5.27 -12.16
CA THR A 456 2.06 5.57 -13.58
C THR A 456 3.03 6.70 -13.98
N PHE A 457 3.18 7.72 -13.12
CA PHE A 457 4.20 8.75 -13.30
C PHE A 457 5.61 8.17 -13.28
N LEU A 458 5.92 7.30 -12.30
CA LEU A 458 7.23 6.63 -12.22
C LEU A 458 7.51 5.80 -13.48
N ALA A 459 6.55 5.01 -13.94
CA ALA A 459 6.69 4.20 -15.15
C ALA A 459 6.88 5.06 -16.40
N ALA A 460 6.13 6.16 -16.54
CA ALA A 460 6.24 7.07 -17.68
C ALA A 460 7.55 7.88 -17.65
N THR A 461 8.09 8.20 -16.48
CA THR A 461 9.27 9.08 -16.35
C THR A 461 10.57 8.29 -16.34
N TYR A 462 10.62 7.16 -15.63
CA TYR A 462 11.84 6.39 -15.37
C TYR A 462 11.86 5.01 -16.05
N GLY A 463 10.73 4.58 -16.64
CA GLY A 463 10.61 3.33 -17.38
C GLY A 463 10.77 3.52 -18.90
N ASP A 464 10.68 2.41 -19.63
CA ASP A 464 10.80 2.35 -21.10
C ASP A 464 9.44 2.49 -21.81
N MET A 465 8.58 3.42 -21.34
CA MET A 465 7.24 3.63 -21.89
C MET A 465 7.33 4.28 -23.30
N PRO A 466 6.58 3.79 -24.33
CA PRO A 466 6.50 4.41 -25.65
C PRO A 466 6.03 5.86 -25.59
N GLY A 467 6.52 6.71 -26.49
CA GLY A 467 6.30 8.15 -26.43
C GLY A 467 4.84 8.59 -26.54
N ASP A 468 4.03 7.91 -27.36
CA ASP A 468 2.57 8.15 -27.50
C ASP A 468 1.80 7.74 -26.24
N GLU A 469 2.16 6.62 -25.64
CA GLU A 469 1.59 6.18 -24.35
C GLU A 469 1.98 7.14 -23.23
N LYS A 470 3.25 7.58 -23.19
CA LYS A 470 3.71 8.58 -22.21
C LYS A 470 2.91 9.89 -22.30
N VAL A 471 2.63 10.38 -23.51
CA VAL A 471 1.83 11.60 -23.71
C VAL A 471 0.42 11.41 -23.15
N LYS A 472 -0.20 10.25 -23.40
CA LYS A 472 -1.52 9.93 -22.85
C LYS A 472 -1.49 9.93 -21.32
N VAL A 473 -0.56 9.21 -20.72
CA VAL A 473 -0.39 9.12 -19.26
C VAL A 473 -0.22 10.49 -18.62
N MET A 474 0.61 11.38 -19.20
CA MET A 474 0.79 12.72 -18.65
C MET A 474 -0.53 13.54 -18.72
N SER A 475 -1.33 13.36 -19.78
CA SER A 475 -2.65 13.99 -19.86
C SER A 475 -3.63 13.43 -18.83
N ASP A 476 -3.61 12.12 -18.60
CA ASP A 476 -4.50 11.46 -17.62
C ASP A 476 -4.15 11.90 -16.19
N LEU A 477 -2.86 12.08 -15.87
CA LEU A 477 -2.38 12.63 -14.59
C LEU A 477 -2.86 14.07 -14.39
N GLU A 478 -2.79 14.93 -15.42
CA GLU A 478 -3.31 16.30 -15.34
C GLU A 478 -4.82 16.32 -15.08
N GLN A 479 -5.58 15.44 -15.76
CA GLN A 479 -7.02 15.34 -15.58
C GLN A 479 -7.39 14.85 -14.17
N TYR A 480 -6.66 13.86 -13.65
CA TYR A 480 -6.91 13.30 -12.32
C TYR A 480 -6.69 14.35 -11.22
N CYS A 481 -5.50 14.96 -11.14
CA CYS A 481 -5.20 15.98 -10.15
C CYS A 481 -6.08 17.24 -10.31
N GLY A 482 -6.43 17.61 -11.56
CA GLY A 482 -7.40 18.67 -11.87
C GLY A 482 -8.79 18.35 -11.33
N ARG A 483 -9.25 17.10 -11.40
CA ARG A 483 -10.52 16.65 -10.86
C ARG A 483 -10.61 16.79 -9.34
N ASP A 484 -9.53 16.51 -8.62
CA ASP A 484 -9.50 16.64 -7.16
C ASP A 484 -9.76 18.08 -6.74
N THR A 485 -9.08 19.06 -7.36
CA THR A 485 -9.26 20.48 -7.05
C THR A 485 -10.58 21.07 -7.57
N GLU A 486 -11.05 20.66 -8.74
CA GLU A 486 -12.37 21.04 -9.25
C GLU A 486 -13.48 20.43 -8.38
N GLY A 487 -13.32 19.19 -7.95
CA GLY A 487 -14.24 18.51 -7.03
C GLY A 487 -14.41 19.24 -5.70
N MET A 488 -13.34 19.82 -5.17
CA MET A 488 -13.42 20.63 -3.95
C MET A 488 -14.30 21.88 -4.16
N ILE A 489 -14.28 22.53 -5.35
CA ILE A 489 -15.17 23.64 -5.67
C ILE A 489 -16.63 23.15 -5.60
N TRP A 490 -16.95 22.08 -6.29
CA TRP A 490 -18.32 21.53 -6.32
C TRP A 490 -18.83 21.15 -4.94
N ILE A 491 -17.95 20.61 -4.08
CA ILE A 491 -18.30 20.31 -2.69
C ILE A 491 -18.66 21.57 -1.91
N VAL A 492 -17.85 22.64 -2.02
CA VAL A 492 -18.11 23.91 -1.31
C VAL A 492 -19.42 24.54 -1.81
N GLU A 493 -19.68 24.52 -3.11
CA GLU A 493 -20.95 25.00 -3.70
C GLU A 493 -22.16 24.22 -3.14
N ARG A 494 -22.04 22.88 -3.09
CA ARG A 494 -23.12 22.05 -2.56
C ARG A 494 -23.34 22.25 -1.07
N LEU A 495 -22.29 22.46 -0.28
CA LEU A 495 -22.42 22.78 1.14
C LEU A 495 -23.16 24.11 1.36
N ARG A 496 -22.95 25.11 0.49
CA ARG A 496 -23.71 26.37 0.51
C ARG A 496 -25.18 26.14 0.23
N GLU A 497 -25.50 25.39 -0.82
CA GLU A 497 -26.90 25.03 -1.15
C GLU A 497 -27.62 24.29 -0.02
N GLN A 498 -26.91 23.52 0.81
CA GLN A 498 -27.51 22.84 1.96
C GLN A 498 -27.84 23.80 3.13
N CYS A 499 -27.24 24.98 3.13
CA CYS A 499 -27.47 25.99 4.18
C CYS A 499 -28.58 26.98 3.83
N ASP A 500 -28.84 27.20 2.54
CA ASP A 500 -29.94 28.02 2.05
C ASP A 500 -31.31 27.30 2.31
#